data_cf5e717c98dc8c0ba7cf78577053491f
#
_entry.id   cf5e717c98dc8c0ba7cf78577053491f
#
_cell.length_a   1.000
_cell.length_b   1.000
_cell.length_c   1.000
_cell.angle_alpha   90.00
_cell.angle_beta   90.00
_cell.angle_gamma   90.00
#
_symmetry.space_group_name_H-M   'P 1'
#
loop_
_entity.id
_entity.type
_entity.pdbx_description
1 polymer ?
#
loop_
_entity_poly.entity_id
_entity_poly.type
_entity_poly.pdbx_seq_one_letter_code
_entity_poly.pdbx_strand_id
1 'polypeptide(L)'
;MMRKILIFICFLLSSNISDAQNLIILAQQETKMYNQTWFYSGSGNSLQETKIKEYWNEDFYINSIAYTSKGWFVTMAKGLKWTNQSYSYKSSWPDEWIHEKKKAGYMITSLSSSNSNWMVVMSQNTDYNAQEICSAPWATQREWIKKWWNNDYYITSVTCRNGMWTVVMSKTSLYTDQTYMFSSTVDGIKEKIKIKWDEGYNSSLKFEIMAKQLYVASQRVL
;
A
#
# COMPACT_ATOMS: atom_id res chain seq x y z
N MET A 1 29.42 -0.65 -8.60
CA MET A 1 28.40 -1.35 -9.38
C MET A 1 27.12 -0.52 -9.29
N MET A 2 26.74 0.21 -10.34
CA MET A 2 25.58 1.11 -10.29
C MET A 2 24.29 0.27 -10.23
N ARG A 3 23.57 0.38 -9.10
CA ARG A 3 22.24 -0.23 -8.93
C ARG A 3 21.24 0.52 -9.79
N LYS A 4 20.64 -0.13 -10.76
CA LYS A 4 19.55 0.44 -11.56
C LYS A 4 18.28 0.44 -10.73
N ILE A 5 17.89 1.61 -10.24
CA ILE A 5 16.58 1.85 -9.62
C ILE A 5 15.60 2.09 -10.77
N LEU A 6 14.68 1.16 -10.99
CA LEU A 6 13.59 1.37 -11.93
C LEU A 6 12.43 2.03 -11.17
N ILE A 7 12.29 3.33 -11.34
CA ILE A 7 11.17 4.10 -10.78
C ILE A 7 10.10 4.20 -11.85
N PHE A 8 8.97 3.50 -11.67
CA PHE A 8 7.78 3.76 -12.46
C PHE A 8 6.97 4.89 -11.80
N ILE A 9 7.01 6.06 -12.41
CA ILE A 9 6.16 7.19 -12.05
C ILE A 9 5.01 7.21 -13.06
N CYS A 10 3.82 6.79 -12.66
CA CYS A 10 2.64 6.94 -13.49
C CYS A 10 1.98 8.28 -13.18
N PHE A 11 2.13 9.25 -14.09
CA PHE A 11 1.42 10.52 -14.03
C PHE A 11 0.08 10.37 -14.77
N LEU A 12 -1.02 10.51 -14.07
CA LEU A 12 -2.32 10.71 -14.69
C LEU A 12 -2.70 12.18 -14.50
N LEU A 13 -2.50 12.96 -15.55
CA LEU A 13 -2.96 14.34 -15.62
C LEU A 13 -4.45 14.33 -15.99
N SER A 14 -5.32 14.72 -15.07
CA SER A 14 -6.66 15.15 -15.40
C SER A 14 -6.73 16.66 -15.37
N SER A 15 -7.42 17.24 -16.33
CA SER A 15 -7.50 18.70 -16.55
C SER A 15 -8.54 19.42 -15.67
N ASN A 16 -9.09 18.77 -14.65
CA ASN A 16 -10.10 19.35 -13.75
C ASN A 16 -9.62 19.32 -12.30
N ILE A 17 -9.67 20.47 -11.65
CA ILE A 17 -9.17 20.77 -10.29
C ILE A 17 -9.89 19.97 -9.17
N SER A 18 -10.91 19.18 -9.47
CA SER A 18 -11.65 18.36 -8.50
C SER A 18 -11.20 16.92 -8.39
N ASP A 19 -10.30 16.44 -9.25
CA ASP A 19 -9.89 15.06 -9.28
C ASP A 19 -8.60 14.85 -8.48
N ALA A 20 -8.67 13.99 -7.46
CA ALA A 20 -7.52 13.54 -6.72
C ALA A 20 -6.51 12.89 -7.66
N GLN A 21 -5.30 13.46 -7.75
CA GLN A 21 -4.22 12.88 -8.54
C GLN A 21 -3.57 11.75 -7.75
N ASN A 22 -3.63 10.54 -8.28
CA ASN A 22 -3.01 9.38 -7.67
C ASN A 22 -1.58 9.22 -8.20
N LEU A 23 -0.59 9.36 -7.35
CA LEU A 23 0.79 9.03 -7.63
C LEU A 23 1.14 7.73 -6.94
N ILE A 24 1.46 6.69 -7.70
CA ILE A 24 1.99 5.44 -7.19
C ILE A 24 3.49 5.44 -7.41
N ILE A 25 4.26 5.43 -6.32
CA ILE A 25 5.71 5.26 -6.40
C ILE A 25 6.02 3.81 -6.04
N LEU A 26 6.49 3.06 -7.00
CA LEU A 26 7.02 1.72 -6.82
C LEU A 26 8.53 1.83 -6.63
N ALA A 27 9.02 1.61 -5.43
CA ALA A 27 10.45 1.49 -5.17
C ALA A 27 10.81 0.01 -5.16
N GLN A 28 11.62 -0.40 -6.11
CA GLN A 28 12.22 -1.73 -6.10
C GLN A 28 13.46 -1.71 -5.23
N GLN A 29 13.45 -2.51 -4.19
CA GLN A 29 14.65 -2.89 -3.46
C GLN A 29 14.87 -4.38 -3.63
N GLU A 30 16.08 -4.87 -3.51
CA GLU A 30 16.61 -6.24 -3.63
C GLU A 30 15.70 -7.42 -3.20
N THR A 31 14.39 -7.23 -3.27
CA THR A 31 13.45 -8.34 -3.29
C THR A 31 13.60 -9.01 -4.65
N LYS A 32 13.55 -10.32 -4.69
CA LYS A 32 13.58 -11.11 -5.93
C LYS A 32 12.34 -10.89 -6.82
N MET A 33 11.65 -9.75 -6.64
CA MET A 33 10.49 -9.34 -7.43
C MET A 33 10.90 -9.14 -8.88
N TYR A 34 10.28 -9.85 -9.78
CA TYR A 34 10.47 -9.74 -11.22
C TYR A 34 9.13 -9.86 -11.93
N ASN A 35 9.07 -9.51 -13.23
CA ASN A 35 7.87 -9.59 -14.04
C ASN A 35 6.67 -8.94 -13.35
N GLN A 36 6.69 -7.62 -13.28
CA GLN A 36 5.57 -6.85 -12.75
C GLN A 36 4.53 -6.59 -13.83
N THR A 37 3.27 -6.62 -13.45
CA THR A 37 2.13 -6.26 -14.29
C THR A 37 1.16 -5.38 -13.53
N TRP A 38 0.28 -4.71 -14.26
CA TRP A 38 -0.76 -3.87 -13.67
C TRP A 38 -2.00 -3.82 -14.56
N PHE A 39 -3.12 -3.49 -13.97
CA PHE A 39 -4.36 -3.21 -14.70
C PHE A 39 -5.29 -2.31 -13.90
N TYR A 40 -6.22 -1.67 -14.61
CA TYR A 40 -7.37 -0.99 -14.03
C TYR A 40 -8.61 -1.87 -14.13
N SER A 41 -9.48 -1.78 -13.13
CA SER A 41 -10.77 -2.47 -13.15
C SER A 41 -11.79 -1.88 -14.11
N GLY A 42 -11.46 -0.77 -14.78
CA GLY A 42 -12.39 -0.03 -15.65
C GLY A 42 -13.30 0.92 -14.87
N SER A 43 -14.19 1.63 -15.58
CA SER A 43 -15.14 2.56 -14.97
C SER A 43 -16.16 1.80 -14.12
N GLY A 44 -16.27 2.18 -12.85
CA GLY A 44 -17.19 1.58 -11.89
C GLY A 44 -16.49 0.90 -10.72
N ASN A 45 -17.27 0.46 -9.74
CA ASN A 45 -16.77 -0.18 -8.53
C ASN A 45 -16.48 -1.69 -8.70
N SER A 46 -16.52 -2.23 -9.90
CA SER A 46 -16.28 -3.67 -10.13
C SER A 46 -14.79 -4.00 -10.20
N LEU A 47 -14.38 -5.02 -9.51
CA LEU A 47 -13.03 -5.56 -9.58
C LEU A 47 -12.94 -6.59 -10.72
N GLN A 48 -11.85 -6.58 -11.50
CA GLN A 48 -11.60 -7.60 -12.53
C GLN A 48 -11.10 -8.92 -11.91
N GLU A 49 -12.00 -9.63 -11.26
CA GLU A 49 -11.65 -10.87 -10.54
C GLU A 49 -11.08 -11.96 -11.48
N THR A 50 -11.60 -12.09 -12.69
CA THR A 50 -11.12 -13.05 -13.68
C THR A 50 -9.65 -12.80 -13.98
N LYS A 51 -9.27 -11.54 -14.17
CA LYS A 51 -7.89 -11.15 -14.47
C LYS A 51 -6.93 -11.40 -13.30
N ILE A 52 -7.40 -11.19 -12.07
CA ILE A 52 -6.62 -11.56 -10.87
C ILE A 52 -6.37 -13.07 -10.84
N LYS A 53 -7.41 -13.89 -11.11
CA LYS A 53 -7.31 -15.34 -11.12
C LYS A 53 -6.38 -15.86 -12.24
N GLU A 54 -6.44 -15.25 -13.43
CA GLU A 54 -5.53 -15.56 -14.53
C GLU A 54 -4.07 -15.34 -14.11
N TYR A 55 -3.75 -14.18 -13.55
CA TYR A 55 -2.41 -13.88 -13.08
C TYR A 55 -1.98 -14.73 -11.87
N TRP A 56 -2.88 -15.11 -10.98
CA TRP A 56 -2.55 -16.05 -9.89
C TRP A 56 -2.15 -17.43 -10.45
N ASN A 57 -2.80 -17.90 -11.51
CA ASN A 57 -2.42 -19.16 -12.19
C ASN A 57 -1.05 -19.09 -12.86
N GLU A 58 -0.51 -17.89 -13.05
CA GLU A 58 0.83 -17.63 -13.55
C GLU A 58 1.84 -17.26 -12.46
N ASP A 59 1.54 -17.52 -11.18
CA ASP A 59 2.36 -17.18 -10.00
C ASP A 59 2.62 -15.69 -9.78
N PHE A 60 1.77 -14.82 -10.30
CA PHE A 60 1.75 -13.41 -9.89
C PHE A 60 0.93 -13.26 -8.62
N TYR A 61 1.38 -12.40 -7.71
CA TYR A 61 0.66 -12.01 -6.51
C TYR A 61 0.38 -10.52 -6.51
N ILE A 62 -0.79 -10.12 -6.02
CA ILE A 62 -1.13 -8.71 -5.83
C ILE A 62 -0.15 -8.13 -4.82
N ASN A 63 0.69 -7.20 -5.25
CA ASN A 63 1.63 -6.51 -4.39
C ASN A 63 1.18 -5.11 -3.97
N SER A 64 0.27 -4.50 -4.72
CA SER A 64 -0.36 -3.23 -4.32
C SER A 64 -1.73 -3.05 -4.96
N ILE A 65 -2.60 -2.36 -4.25
CA ILE A 65 -3.92 -1.93 -4.73
C ILE A 65 -4.14 -0.46 -4.38
N ALA A 66 -4.82 0.27 -5.25
CA ALA A 66 -5.27 1.64 -5.01
C ALA A 66 -6.61 1.89 -5.71
N TYR A 67 -7.48 2.68 -5.09
CA TYR A 67 -8.67 3.19 -5.77
C TYR A 67 -8.35 4.57 -6.36
N THR A 68 -8.73 4.76 -7.61
CA THR A 68 -8.47 5.97 -8.38
C THR A 68 -9.75 6.48 -9.03
N SER A 69 -9.73 7.67 -9.62
CA SER A 69 -10.84 8.18 -10.43
C SER A 69 -11.21 7.29 -11.63
N LYS A 70 -10.27 6.43 -12.05
CA LYS A 70 -10.48 5.44 -13.14
C LYS A 70 -10.87 4.04 -12.64
N GLY A 71 -11.13 3.89 -11.34
CA GLY A 71 -11.45 2.61 -10.71
C GLY A 71 -10.26 2.02 -9.93
N TRP A 72 -10.32 0.74 -9.65
CA TRP A 72 -9.28 0.03 -8.92
C TRP A 72 -8.04 -0.17 -9.79
N PHE A 73 -6.92 0.26 -9.28
CA PHE A 73 -5.60 0.00 -9.85
C PHE A 73 -4.95 -1.13 -9.06
N VAL A 74 -4.58 -2.18 -9.76
CA VAL A 74 -3.98 -3.38 -9.16
C VAL A 74 -2.61 -3.59 -9.80
N THR A 75 -1.59 -3.78 -8.97
CA THR A 75 -0.27 -4.22 -9.42
C THR A 75 0.01 -5.62 -8.89
N MET A 76 0.60 -6.45 -9.73
CA MET A 76 0.96 -7.82 -9.40
C MET A 76 2.40 -8.12 -9.81
N ALA A 77 3.07 -9.01 -9.09
CA ALA A 77 4.46 -9.35 -9.33
C ALA A 77 4.74 -10.83 -9.04
N LYS A 78 5.77 -11.38 -9.70
CA LYS A 78 6.38 -12.68 -9.36
C LYS A 78 7.58 -12.51 -8.43
N GLY A 79 8.03 -13.61 -7.83
CA GLY A 79 9.23 -13.64 -6.98
C GLY A 79 9.02 -13.14 -5.57
N LEU A 80 7.78 -12.85 -5.17
CA LEU A 80 7.43 -12.67 -3.78
C LEU A 80 7.52 -14.01 -3.04
N LYS A 81 7.94 -13.99 -1.77
CA LYS A 81 8.00 -15.22 -0.94
C LYS A 81 6.61 -15.79 -0.60
N TRP A 82 5.55 -15.07 -0.92
CA TRP A 82 4.20 -15.41 -0.57
C TRP A 82 3.78 -16.73 -1.22
N THR A 83 3.11 -17.58 -0.46
CA THR A 83 2.70 -18.92 -0.94
C THR A 83 1.24 -18.99 -1.30
N ASN A 84 0.41 -18.22 -0.64
CA ASN A 84 -1.03 -18.13 -0.88
C ASN A 84 -1.47 -16.69 -0.71
N GLN A 85 -2.46 -16.30 -1.49
CA GLN A 85 -3.06 -14.99 -1.40
C GLN A 85 -4.58 -15.07 -1.49
N SER A 86 -5.26 -14.19 -0.77
CA SER A 86 -6.69 -14.04 -0.79
C SER A 86 -7.05 -12.57 -0.68
N TYR A 87 -8.21 -12.16 -1.17
CA TYR A 87 -8.70 -10.81 -0.98
C TYR A 87 -10.17 -10.82 -0.57
N SER A 88 -10.58 -9.76 0.10
CA SER A 88 -11.98 -9.41 0.36
C SER A 88 -12.31 -8.10 -0.31
N TYR A 89 -13.41 -8.06 -1.05
CA TYR A 89 -13.96 -6.89 -1.70
C TYR A 89 -15.40 -6.70 -1.25
N LYS A 90 -15.65 -5.76 -0.31
CA LYS A 90 -16.95 -5.56 0.33
C LYS A 90 -17.22 -4.09 0.63
N SER A 91 -18.49 -3.73 0.76
CA SER A 91 -18.92 -2.37 1.16
C SER A 91 -18.65 -2.09 2.65
N SER A 92 -18.66 -3.10 3.52
CA SER A 92 -18.30 -3.00 4.93
C SER A 92 -16.89 -3.51 5.19
N TRP A 93 -16.30 -3.08 6.31
CA TRP A 93 -15.02 -3.62 6.77
C TRP A 93 -15.13 -5.12 7.04
N PRO A 94 -14.27 -5.99 6.46
CA PRO A 94 -14.42 -7.44 6.52
C PRO A 94 -13.76 -8.06 7.78
N ASP A 95 -14.17 -7.65 8.97
CA ASP A 95 -13.50 -8.00 10.23
C ASP A 95 -13.43 -9.51 10.49
N GLU A 96 -14.56 -10.21 10.37
CA GLU A 96 -14.63 -11.66 10.56
C GLU A 96 -13.71 -12.41 9.59
N TRP A 97 -13.74 -12.02 8.31
CA TRP A 97 -12.90 -12.62 7.29
C TRP A 97 -11.41 -12.39 7.58
N ILE A 98 -11.03 -11.18 8.01
CA ILE A 98 -9.64 -10.87 8.42
C ILE A 98 -9.25 -11.75 9.59
N HIS A 99 -10.11 -11.90 10.57
CA HIS A 99 -9.85 -12.73 11.75
C HIS A 99 -9.64 -14.21 11.38
N GLU A 100 -10.50 -14.78 10.53
CA GLU A 100 -10.36 -16.15 10.03
C GLU A 100 -9.06 -16.33 9.25
N LYS A 101 -8.74 -15.39 8.36
CA LYS A 101 -7.50 -15.43 7.59
C LYS A 101 -6.26 -15.31 8.48
N LYS A 102 -6.27 -14.46 9.51
CA LYS A 102 -5.19 -14.38 10.50
C LYS A 102 -4.97 -15.71 11.23
N LYS A 103 -6.05 -16.39 11.65
CA LYS A 103 -5.96 -17.74 12.24
C LYS A 103 -5.33 -18.76 11.29
N ALA A 104 -5.53 -18.62 10.00
CA ALA A 104 -4.92 -19.46 8.96
C ALA A 104 -3.51 -18.98 8.55
N GLY A 105 -2.88 -18.04 9.27
CA GLY A 105 -1.52 -17.59 9.04
C GLY A 105 -1.36 -16.54 7.92
N TYR A 106 -2.45 -15.90 7.49
CA TYR A 106 -2.38 -14.80 6.55
C TYR A 106 -2.14 -13.47 7.26
N MET A 107 -1.40 -12.59 6.61
CA MET A 107 -1.18 -11.20 7.01
C MET A 107 -1.68 -10.24 5.94
N ILE A 108 -2.17 -9.07 6.31
CA ILE A 108 -2.57 -8.04 5.36
C ILE A 108 -1.33 -7.54 4.63
N THR A 109 -1.33 -7.67 3.31
CA THR A 109 -0.23 -7.22 2.44
C THR A 109 -0.59 -6.00 1.61
N SER A 110 -1.87 -5.73 1.40
CA SER A 110 -2.31 -4.47 0.79
C SER A 110 -3.75 -4.14 1.23
N LEU A 111 -4.05 -2.86 1.31
CA LEU A 111 -5.34 -2.33 1.74
C LEU A 111 -5.64 -1.06 0.96
N SER A 112 -6.84 -0.95 0.44
CA SER A 112 -7.35 0.31 -0.11
C SER A 112 -8.86 0.41 0.06
N SER A 113 -9.39 1.61 -0.07
CA SER A 113 -10.83 1.87 0.00
C SER A 113 -11.28 2.85 -1.07
N SER A 114 -12.45 2.63 -1.61
CA SER A 114 -13.24 3.63 -2.33
C SER A 114 -14.26 4.27 -1.38
N ASN A 115 -15.07 5.20 -1.89
CA ASN A 115 -16.20 5.73 -1.11
C ASN A 115 -17.20 4.62 -0.72
N SER A 116 -17.32 3.55 -1.50
CA SER A 116 -18.33 2.50 -1.34
C SER A 116 -17.77 1.18 -0.83
N ASN A 117 -16.53 0.84 -1.16
CA ASN A 117 -15.99 -0.50 -0.92
C ASN A 117 -14.61 -0.48 -0.28
N TRP A 118 -14.33 -1.54 0.44
CA TRP A 118 -13.03 -1.92 0.96
C TRP A 118 -12.43 -3.04 0.09
N MET A 119 -11.15 -2.97 -0.17
CA MET A 119 -10.38 -4.07 -0.71
C MET A 119 -9.22 -4.36 0.21
N VAL A 120 -9.20 -5.57 0.78
CA VAL A 120 -8.16 -6.06 1.68
C VAL A 120 -7.52 -7.28 1.05
N VAL A 121 -6.22 -7.25 0.87
CA VAL A 121 -5.43 -8.39 0.36
C VAL A 121 -4.62 -8.97 1.51
N MET A 122 -4.67 -10.29 1.66
CA MET A 122 -3.91 -11.01 2.68
C MET A 122 -3.12 -12.15 2.04
N SER A 123 -1.88 -12.34 2.50
CA SER A 123 -0.96 -13.37 1.97
C SER A 123 -0.34 -14.18 3.11
N GLN A 124 0.01 -15.44 2.83
CA GLN A 124 0.81 -16.28 3.72
C GLN A 124 2.30 -16.18 3.37
N ASN A 125 3.14 -16.64 4.30
CA ASN A 125 4.60 -16.65 4.17
C ASN A 125 5.17 -15.25 3.87
N THR A 126 4.62 -14.26 4.57
CA THR A 126 5.13 -12.89 4.54
C THR A 126 6.30 -12.71 5.50
N ASP A 127 7.05 -11.62 5.37
CA ASP A 127 8.05 -11.23 6.37
C ASP A 127 7.44 -10.49 7.58
N TYR A 128 6.13 -10.65 7.82
CA TYR A 128 5.40 -10.04 8.94
C TYR A 128 5.13 -11.07 10.04
N ASN A 129 5.57 -10.78 11.26
CA ASN A 129 5.41 -11.67 12.42
C ASN A 129 4.12 -11.40 13.22
N ALA A 130 3.65 -10.15 13.20
CA ALA A 130 2.42 -9.73 13.85
C ALA A 130 1.87 -8.47 13.18
N GLN A 131 0.57 -8.21 13.32
CA GLN A 131 -0.08 -7.03 12.76
C GLN A 131 -1.11 -6.44 13.71
N GLU A 132 -1.10 -5.11 13.77
CA GLU A 132 -2.09 -4.28 14.43
C GLU A 132 -2.80 -3.39 13.41
N ILE A 133 -4.09 -3.16 13.63
CA ILE A 133 -4.93 -2.36 12.73
C ILE A 133 -5.69 -1.34 13.58
N CYS A 134 -5.68 -0.09 13.13
CA CYS A 134 -6.48 0.96 13.73
C CYS A 134 -7.15 1.79 12.65
N SER A 135 -8.41 2.15 12.89
CA SER A 135 -9.15 3.10 12.07
C SER A 135 -9.57 4.28 12.95
N ALA A 136 -9.03 5.46 12.69
CA ALA A 136 -9.25 6.65 13.50
C ALA A 136 -9.04 7.95 12.70
N PRO A 137 -9.53 9.11 13.16
CA PRO A 137 -9.09 10.41 12.66
C PRO A 137 -7.57 10.57 12.82
N TRP A 138 -6.94 11.35 11.93
CA TRP A 138 -5.47 11.44 11.88
C TRP A 138 -4.82 11.88 13.21
N ALA A 139 -5.45 12.75 13.96
CA ALA A 139 -4.91 13.20 15.24
C ALA A 139 -4.69 12.02 16.23
N THR A 140 -5.68 11.14 16.34
CA THR A 140 -5.60 9.91 17.15
C THR A 140 -4.65 8.89 16.53
N GLN A 141 -4.72 8.74 15.20
CA GLN A 141 -3.90 7.78 14.46
C GLN A 141 -2.40 8.03 14.64
N ARG A 142 -2.00 9.29 14.70
CA ARG A 142 -0.60 9.70 14.89
C ARG A 142 0.01 9.20 16.21
N GLU A 143 -0.74 9.29 17.30
CA GLU A 143 -0.28 8.80 18.60
C GLU A 143 -0.24 7.26 18.65
N TRP A 144 -1.21 6.62 17.99
CA TRP A 144 -1.25 5.16 17.85
C TRP A 144 -0.05 4.65 17.04
N ILE A 145 0.30 5.29 15.92
CA ILE A 145 1.49 4.96 15.12
C ILE A 145 2.77 5.06 15.94
N LYS A 146 2.96 6.16 16.71
CA LYS A 146 4.13 6.32 17.57
C LYS A 146 4.26 5.20 18.59
N LYS A 147 3.15 4.79 19.22
CA LYS A 147 3.14 3.69 20.18
C LYS A 147 3.69 2.42 19.54
N TRP A 148 3.24 2.09 18.32
CA TRP A 148 3.64 0.86 17.67
C TRP A 148 5.04 0.93 17.03
N TRP A 149 5.50 2.08 16.59
CA TRP A 149 6.90 2.26 16.18
C TRP A 149 7.88 1.93 17.32
N ASN A 150 7.55 2.32 18.54
CA ASN A 150 8.36 2.01 19.73
C ASN A 150 8.38 0.52 20.09
N ASN A 151 7.61 -0.31 19.39
CA ASN A 151 7.52 -1.76 19.57
C ASN A 151 7.94 -2.54 18.30
N ASP A 152 8.72 -1.92 17.41
CA ASP A 152 9.24 -2.48 16.15
C ASP A 152 8.15 -2.84 15.14
N TYR A 153 7.01 -2.16 15.19
CA TYR A 153 6.00 -2.23 14.15
C TYR A 153 6.16 -1.08 13.19
N TYR A 154 5.95 -1.34 11.91
CA TYR A 154 6.06 -0.37 10.83
C TYR A 154 4.77 -0.29 10.04
N ILE A 155 4.44 0.88 9.51
CA ILE A 155 3.29 1.04 8.61
C ILE A 155 3.53 0.22 7.36
N THR A 156 2.68 -0.76 7.11
CA THR A 156 2.77 -1.64 5.93
C THR A 156 1.60 -1.46 4.97
N SER A 157 0.51 -0.87 5.43
CA SER A 157 -0.57 -0.43 4.56
C SER A 157 -1.37 0.69 5.21
N VAL A 158 -1.92 1.59 4.42
CA VAL A 158 -2.78 2.67 4.92
C VAL A 158 -3.78 3.08 3.83
N THR A 159 -4.97 3.46 4.25
CA THR A 159 -5.99 4.08 3.40
C THR A 159 -6.80 5.09 4.22
N CYS A 160 -7.53 5.97 3.55
CA CYS A 160 -8.47 6.85 4.23
C CYS A 160 -9.82 6.82 3.53
N ARG A 161 -10.86 6.75 4.33
CA ARG A 161 -12.24 6.79 3.88
C ARG A 161 -13.05 7.69 4.82
N ASN A 162 -13.73 8.70 4.27
CA ASN A 162 -14.57 9.62 5.05
C ASN A 162 -13.84 10.26 6.25
N GLY A 163 -12.57 10.66 6.07
CA GLY A 163 -11.75 11.27 7.12
C GLY A 163 -11.19 10.31 8.16
N MET A 164 -11.55 9.02 8.09
CA MET A 164 -11.02 7.97 8.94
C MET A 164 -9.85 7.28 8.27
N TRP A 165 -8.70 7.31 8.91
CA TRP A 165 -7.49 6.64 8.48
C TRP A 165 -7.44 5.22 9.02
N THR A 166 -7.37 4.25 8.13
CA THR A 166 -7.12 2.85 8.50
C THR A 166 -5.68 2.52 8.21
N VAL A 167 -4.93 2.25 9.25
CA VAL A 167 -3.49 1.94 9.19
C VAL A 167 -3.27 0.51 9.65
N VAL A 168 -2.48 -0.22 8.89
CA VAL A 168 -1.95 -1.53 9.27
C VAL A 168 -0.49 -1.35 9.63
N MET A 169 -0.12 -1.76 10.82
CA MET A 169 1.28 -1.81 11.27
C MET A 169 1.69 -3.25 11.47
N SER A 170 2.83 -3.62 10.90
CA SER A 170 3.36 -4.99 10.98
C SER A 170 4.69 -5.02 11.70
N LYS A 171 4.87 -6.01 12.57
CA LYS A 171 6.17 -6.31 13.17
C LYS A 171 7.02 -7.05 12.13
N THR A 172 8.14 -6.46 11.77
CA THR A 172 9.00 -6.97 10.71
C THR A 172 10.44 -6.52 10.89
N SER A 173 11.37 -7.32 10.44
CA SER A 173 12.78 -6.96 10.33
C SER A 173 13.17 -6.32 8.99
N LEU A 174 12.22 -6.09 8.09
CA LEU A 174 12.50 -5.49 6.78
C LEU A 174 12.89 -4.01 6.88
N TYR A 175 12.53 -3.33 7.95
CA TYR A 175 12.76 -1.91 8.15
C TYR A 175 13.59 -1.67 9.42
N THR A 176 14.44 -0.64 9.39
CA THR A 176 15.18 -0.15 10.56
C THR A 176 14.62 1.16 11.07
N ASP A 177 14.03 1.94 10.20
CA ASP A 177 13.39 3.21 10.53
C ASP A 177 12.29 3.53 9.52
N GLN A 178 11.34 4.36 9.91
CA GLN A 178 10.23 4.78 9.08
C GLN A 178 9.78 6.20 9.43
N THR A 179 9.44 6.95 8.42
CA THR A 179 8.82 8.28 8.57
C THR A 179 7.64 8.43 7.63
N TYR A 180 6.78 9.38 7.91
CA TYR A 180 5.72 9.79 7.00
C TYR A 180 5.73 11.31 6.82
N MET A 181 5.19 11.76 5.70
CA MET A 181 5.08 13.19 5.40
C MET A 181 3.82 13.50 4.60
N PHE A 182 3.34 14.71 4.75
CA PHE A 182 2.20 15.24 4.03
C PHE A 182 2.59 16.39 3.12
N SER A 183 1.86 16.54 2.03
CA SER A 183 1.87 17.75 1.21
C SER A 183 0.47 17.99 0.64
N SER A 184 0.12 19.25 0.45
CA SER A 184 -1.08 19.65 -0.27
C SER A 184 -0.87 19.69 -1.79
N THR A 185 0.37 19.57 -2.26
CA THR A 185 0.73 19.61 -3.67
C THR A 185 1.62 18.45 -4.06
N VAL A 186 1.55 18.06 -5.33
CA VAL A 186 2.42 17.01 -5.90
C VAL A 186 3.90 17.43 -5.84
N ASP A 187 4.19 18.68 -6.15
CA ASP A 187 5.58 19.15 -6.16
C ASP A 187 6.16 19.21 -4.74
N GLY A 188 5.38 19.64 -3.76
CA GLY A 188 5.80 19.59 -2.37
C GLY A 188 6.07 18.18 -1.85
N ILE A 189 5.34 17.15 -2.33
CA ILE A 189 5.66 15.76 -1.96
C ILE A 189 6.91 15.25 -2.68
N LYS A 190 7.12 15.63 -3.95
CA LYS A 190 8.34 15.26 -4.71
C LYS A 190 9.60 15.81 -4.04
N GLU A 191 9.57 17.07 -3.61
CA GLU A 191 10.69 17.70 -2.91
C GLU A 191 11.01 16.97 -1.60
N LYS A 192 10.01 16.68 -0.78
CA LYS A 192 10.17 15.92 0.46
C LYS A 192 10.69 14.51 0.23
N ILE A 193 10.24 13.83 -0.83
CA ILE A 193 10.73 12.52 -1.23
C ILE A 193 12.24 12.60 -1.54
N LYS A 194 12.66 13.60 -2.32
CA LYS A 194 14.06 13.78 -2.68
C LYS A 194 14.94 13.98 -1.45
N ILE A 195 14.52 14.84 -0.50
CA ILE A 195 15.22 15.05 0.76
C ILE A 195 15.37 13.71 1.52
N LYS A 196 14.32 12.90 1.60
CA LYS A 196 14.38 11.62 2.31
C LYS A 196 15.24 10.57 1.58
N TRP A 197 15.29 10.59 0.28
CA TRP A 197 16.24 9.76 -0.48
C TRP A 197 17.69 10.12 -0.19
N ASP A 198 18.00 11.43 -0.12
CA ASP A 198 19.35 11.93 0.22
C ASP A 198 19.74 11.54 1.66
N GLU A 199 18.76 11.36 2.57
CA GLU A 199 18.94 10.84 3.94
C GLU A 199 19.01 9.28 3.99
N GLY A 200 18.94 8.58 2.84
CA GLY A 200 19.02 7.11 2.78
C GLY A 200 17.69 6.38 2.96
N TYR A 201 16.57 7.09 3.01
CA TYR A 201 15.26 6.44 3.02
C TYR A 201 14.87 5.97 1.62
N ASN A 202 14.13 4.87 1.58
CA ASN A 202 13.48 4.39 0.36
C ASN A 202 11.96 4.55 0.49
N SER A 203 11.29 4.84 -0.63
CA SER A 203 9.83 4.91 -0.63
C SER A 203 9.22 3.53 -0.38
N SER A 204 8.41 3.40 0.66
CA SER A 204 7.73 2.14 0.99
C SER A 204 6.24 2.17 0.64
N LEU A 205 5.56 3.27 0.88
CA LEU A 205 4.13 3.43 0.65
C LEU A 205 3.78 4.89 0.32
N LYS A 206 2.83 5.08 -0.58
CA LYS A 206 2.23 6.38 -0.86
C LYS A 206 0.72 6.27 -0.95
N PHE A 207 0.03 7.23 -0.35
CA PHE A 207 -1.42 7.36 -0.40
C PHE A 207 -1.84 8.78 -0.70
N GLU A 208 -2.88 8.93 -1.50
CA GLU A 208 -3.51 10.20 -1.79
C GLU A 208 -4.94 10.22 -1.25
N ILE A 209 -5.28 11.30 -0.56
CA ILE A 209 -6.62 11.52 -0.03
C ILE A 209 -6.99 12.96 -0.30
N MET A 210 -8.21 13.16 -0.81
CA MET A 210 -8.80 14.46 -1.11
C MET A 210 -8.04 15.65 -0.50
N ALA A 211 -7.25 16.35 -1.30
CA ALA A 211 -6.48 17.55 -0.97
C ALA A 211 -5.27 17.39 -0.04
N LYS A 212 -4.90 16.18 0.40
CA LYS A 212 -3.68 15.93 1.17
C LYS A 212 -3.03 14.63 0.74
N GLN A 213 -1.70 14.63 0.65
CA GLN A 213 -0.91 13.45 0.32
C GLN A 213 -0.17 12.96 1.56
N LEU A 214 -0.28 11.67 1.85
CA LEU A 214 0.54 10.98 2.84
C LEU A 214 1.59 10.15 2.12
N TYR A 215 2.81 10.28 2.56
CA TYR A 215 3.94 9.50 2.10
C TYR A 215 4.60 8.80 3.29
N VAL A 216 4.91 7.53 3.14
CA VAL A 216 5.68 6.77 4.13
C VAL A 216 7.00 6.35 3.50
N ALA A 217 8.10 6.67 4.16
CA ALA A 217 9.43 6.26 3.79
C ALA A 217 10.03 5.37 4.88
N SER A 218 10.76 4.36 4.49
CA SER A 218 11.39 3.41 5.41
C SER A 218 12.85 3.20 5.03
N GLN A 219 13.69 3.02 6.04
CA GLN A 219 15.01 2.44 5.87
C GLN A 219 14.89 0.93 6.01
N ARG A 220 15.56 0.18 5.12
CA ARG A 220 15.58 -1.28 5.17
C ARG A 220 16.93 -1.77 5.67
N VAL A 221 16.91 -2.93 6.31
CA VAL A 221 18.11 -3.71 6.57
C VAL A 221 18.67 -4.18 5.22
N LEU A 222 19.95 -3.96 4.96
CA LEU A 222 20.68 -4.41 3.78
C LEU A 222 20.96 -5.90 3.83
#